data_8832a3de868ab413b2fead2f5c319060
#
_entry.id   8832a3de868ab413b2fead2f5c319060
#
_cell.length_a   1.000
_cell.length_b   1.000
_cell.length_c   1.000
_cell.angle_alpha   90.00
_cell.angle_beta   90.00
_cell.angle_gamma   90.00
#
_symmetry.space_group_name_H-M   'P 1'
#
loop_
_entity.id
_entity.type
_entity.pdbx_description
1 polymer ?
#
loop_
_entity_poly.entity_id
_entity_poly.type
_entity_poly.pdbx_seq_one_letter_code
_entity_poly.pdbx_strand_id
1 'polypeptide(L)'
;MAMHAYGLSWIDEQRLFEVADHVFGKMLSARNGKPLPPDPFTLVAQAKLLDEPLQAIVDFDDLRSRNKSLSNAIGLWHQKVLGLSPRLTELGSNGGGVDLRTAPGVLLPMWEKPGYFEVKNRFNTIKASDEKDVWDKLKFLAQSNGAVSYLVQVIPGAREPYDRPW
;
A
#
# COMPACT_ATOMS: atom_id res chain seq x y z
N MET A 1 3.72 -31.81 -7.61
CA MET A 1 3.98 -30.42 -7.16
C MET A 1 3.58 -30.33 -5.70
N ALA A 2 4.50 -30.02 -4.81
CA ALA A 2 4.15 -29.83 -3.41
C ALA A 2 3.30 -28.56 -3.30
N MET A 3 2.03 -28.69 -2.85
CA MET A 3 1.21 -27.55 -2.51
C MET A 3 1.89 -26.85 -1.33
N HIS A 4 2.40 -25.65 -1.57
CA HIS A 4 2.85 -24.79 -0.48
C HIS A 4 1.62 -24.35 0.30
N ALA A 5 1.50 -24.89 1.52
CA ALA A 5 0.36 -24.57 2.38
C ALA A 5 0.55 -23.18 3.00
N TYR A 6 0.19 -22.12 2.27
CA TYR A 6 0.08 -20.76 2.87
C TYR A 6 -1.06 -20.66 3.90
N GLY A 7 -1.83 -21.73 4.10
CA GLY A 7 -2.99 -21.74 5.00
C GLY A 7 -4.16 -20.88 4.51
N LEU A 8 -4.10 -20.36 3.30
CA LEU A 8 -5.10 -19.45 2.75
C LEU A 8 -5.74 -20.12 1.51
N SER A 9 -6.92 -20.67 1.68
CA SER A 9 -7.65 -21.39 0.62
C SER A 9 -8.14 -20.48 -0.53
N TRP A 10 -8.07 -19.17 -0.37
CA TRP A 10 -8.56 -18.19 -1.33
C TRP A 10 -7.45 -17.58 -2.21
N ILE A 11 -6.18 -17.95 -1.98
CA ILE A 11 -5.05 -17.51 -2.80
C ILE A 11 -4.63 -18.66 -3.71
N ASP A 12 -4.67 -18.39 -5.02
CA ASP A 12 -4.00 -19.19 -6.02
C ASP A 12 -2.51 -18.86 -6.05
N GLU A 13 -1.66 -19.87 -5.90
CA GLU A 13 -0.21 -19.73 -5.80
C GLU A 13 0.38 -19.08 -7.05
N GLN A 14 -0.04 -19.50 -8.23
CA GLN A 14 0.47 -18.97 -9.49
C GLN A 14 0.15 -17.48 -9.61
N ARG A 15 -1.08 -17.09 -9.29
CA ARG A 15 -1.50 -15.68 -9.29
C ARG A 15 -0.73 -14.84 -8.25
N LEU A 16 -0.42 -15.42 -7.10
CA LEU A 16 0.41 -14.75 -6.10
C LEU A 16 1.80 -14.43 -6.63
N PHE A 17 2.44 -15.39 -7.31
CA PHE A 17 3.73 -15.18 -7.95
C PHE A 17 3.65 -14.16 -9.10
N GLU A 18 2.63 -14.23 -9.95
CA GLU A 18 2.42 -13.24 -11.02
C GLU A 18 2.29 -11.81 -10.45
N VAL A 19 1.58 -11.64 -9.34
CA VAL A 19 1.48 -10.35 -8.64
C VAL A 19 2.84 -9.91 -8.10
N ALA A 20 3.59 -10.81 -7.48
CA ALA A 20 4.92 -10.50 -6.96
C ALA A 20 5.87 -10.08 -8.09
N ASP A 21 5.91 -10.84 -9.18
CA ASP A 21 6.73 -10.54 -10.35
C ASP A 21 6.34 -9.20 -11.00
N HIS A 22 5.04 -8.93 -11.12
CA HIS A 22 4.55 -7.68 -11.67
C HIS A 22 4.97 -6.47 -10.83
N VAL A 23 4.85 -6.56 -9.51
CA VAL A 23 5.14 -5.45 -8.60
C VAL A 23 6.64 -5.25 -8.41
N PHE A 24 7.34 -6.31 -8.08
CA PHE A 24 8.78 -6.25 -7.76
C PHE A 24 9.65 -6.28 -9.00
N GLY A 25 9.23 -6.94 -10.07
CA GLY A 25 9.90 -6.92 -11.36
C GLY A 25 9.98 -5.51 -11.95
N LYS A 26 8.90 -4.73 -11.85
CA LYS A 26 8.92 -3.30 -12.23
C LYS A 26 9.90 -2.49 -11.40
N MET A 27 9.96 -2.74 -10.10
CA MET A 27 10.90 -2.07 -9.21
C MET A 27 12.35 -2.40 -9.56
N LEU A 28 12.63 -3.66 -9.88
CA LEU A 28 13.97 -4.13 -10.29
C LEU A 28 14.36 -3.57 -11.66
N SER A 29 13.42 -3.48 -12.59
CA SER A 29 13.64 -2.90 -13.93
C SER A 29 13.89 -1.39 -13.85
N ALA A 30 13.20 -0.67 -12.96
CA ALA A 30 13.40 0.75 -12.75
C ALA A 30 14.79 1.09 -12.17
N ARG A 31 15.51 0.11 -11.57
CA ARG A 31 16.89 0.30 -11.11
C ARG A 31 17.86 0.64 -12.24
N ASN A 32 17.51 0.36 -13.50
CA ASN A 32 18.31 0.68 -14.68
C ASN A 32 18.10 2.12 -15.18
N GLY A 33 17.09 2.85 -14.64
CA GLY A 33 16.91 4.27 -14.90
C GLY A 33 17.94 5.10 -14.10
N LYS A 34 18.49 6.16 -14.72
CA LYS A 34 19.31 7.11 -13.96
C LYS A 34 18.42 7.79 -12.90
N PRO A 35 18.75 7.69 -11.60
CA PRO A 35 18.02 8.43 -10.58
C PRO A 35 18.11 9.94 -10.90
N LEU A 36 17.08 10.67 -10.55
CA LEU A 36 17.16 12.13 -10.58
C LEU A 36 18.33 12.56 -9.67
N PRO A 37 19.17 13.47 -10.13
CA PRO A 37 20.28 13.96 -9.30
C PRO A 37 19.67 14.56 -8.01
N PRO A 38 20.21 14.18 -6.85
CA PRO A 38 19.78 14.78 -5.60
C PRO A 38 20.10 16.27 -5.57
N ASP A 39 19.37 17.04 -4.78
CA ASP A 39 19.65 18.46 -4.59
C ASP A 39 21.03 18.65 -3.92
N PRO A 40 22.01 19.23 -4.65
CA PRO A 40 23.38 19.34 -4.15
C PRO A 40 23.49 20.24 -2.92
N PHE A 41 22.63 21.25 -2.78
CA PHE A 41 22.64 22.15 -1.62
C PHE A 41 22.19 21.42 -0.36
N THR A 42 21.16 20.60 -0.45
CA THR A 42 20.69 19.76 0.65
C THR A 42 21.78 18.77 1.07
N LEU A 43 22.45 18.11 0.12
CA LEU A 43 23.51 17.15 0.43
C LEU A 43 24.70 17.81 1.14
N VAL A 44 25.15 18.97 0.66
CA VAL A 44 26.25 19.69 1.29
C VAL A 44 25.87 20.20 2.68
N ALA A 45 24.66 20.71 2.85
CA ALA A 45 24.16 21.13 4.15
C ALA A 45 24.10 19.96 5.15
N GLN A 46 23.60 18.81 4.73
CA GLN A 46 23.56 17.61 5.56
C GLN A 46 24.96 17.11 5.93
N ALA A 47 25.89 17.05 4.97
CA ALA A 47 27.28 16.67 5.24
C ALA A 47 27.90 17.56 6.32
N LYS A 48 27.66 18.86 6.23
CA LYS A 48 28.20 19.87 7.18
C LYS A 48 27.52 19.72 8.57
N LEU A 49 26.20 19.54 8.62
CA LEU A 49 25.44 19.44 9.88
C LEU A 49 25.70 18.12 10.64
N LEU A 50 25.93 17.05 9.90
CA LEU A 50 26.16 15.72 10.47
C LEU A 50 27.65 15.40 10.68
N ASP A 51 28.53 16.27 10.24
CA ASP A 51 29.99 16.08 10.24
C ASP A 51 30.42 14.79 9.51
N GLU A 52 29.75 14.53 8.36
CA GLU A 52 29.95 13.31 7.57
C GLU A 52 30.54 13.64 6.20
N PRO A 53 31.34 12.75 5.61
CA PRO A 53 31.79 12.89 4.24
C PRO A 53 30.62 13.02 3.25
N LEU A 54 30.75 13.92 2.26
CA LEU A 54 29.70 14.12 1.25
C LEU A 54 29.27 12.81 0.56
N GLN A 55 30.23 11.89 0.31
CA GLN A 55 29.92 10.59 -0.31
C GLN A 55 29.01 9.75 0.56
N ALA A 56 29.21 9.74 1.88
CA ALA A 56 28.32 9.01 2.81
C ALA A 56 26.89 9.56 2.76
N ILE A 57 26.71 10.86 2.63
CA ILE A 57 25.39 11.49 2.50
C ILE A 57 24.74 11.13 1.16
N VAL A 58 25.49 11.09 0.07
CA VAL A 58 25.00 10.66 -1.25
C VAL A 58 24.54 9.20 -1.19
N ASP A 59 25.33 8.32 -0.61
CA ASP A 59 25.00 6.89 -0.45
C ASP A 59 23.75 6.70 0.43
N PHE A 60 23.62 7.49 1.48
CA PHE A 60 22.44 7.49 2.35
C PHE A 60 21.18 7.96 1.62
N ASP A 61 21.27 9.02 0.82
CA ASP A 61 20.13 9.53 0.03
C ASP A 61 19.67 8.52 -1.03
N ASP A 62 20.61 7.84 -1.69
CA ASP A 62 20.30 6.76 -2.62
C ASP A 62 19.58 5.58 -1.90
N LEU A 63 20.10 5.17 -0.75
CA LEU A 63 19.47 4.13 0.06
C LEU A 63 18.06 4.54 0.53
N ARG A 64 17.89 5.78 0.96
CA ARG A 64 16.61 6.34 1.36
C ARG A 64 15.59 6.33 0.20
N SER A 65 16.03 6.73 -0.99
CA SER A 65 15.21 6.72 -2.21
C SER A 65 14.76 5.31 -2.58
N ARG A 66 15.68 4.34 -2.51
CA ARG A 66 15.37 2.92 -2.75
C ARG A 66 14.38 2.36 -1.72
N ASN A 67 14.55 2.68 -0.46
CA ASN A 67 13.65 2.27 0.61
C ASN A 67 12.24 2.85 0.43
N LYS A 68 12.13 4.10 -0.03
CA LYS A 68 10.84 4.70 -0.38
C LYS A 68 10.17 3.93 -1.52
N SER A 69 10.91 3.62 -2.58
CA SER A 69 10.41 2.85 -3.72
C SER A 69 9.96 1.45 -3.31
N LEU A 70 10.74 0.77 -2.47
CA LEU A 70 10.38 -0.54 -1.91
C LEU A 70 9.11 -0.46 -1.06
N SER A 71 8.99 0.54 -0.20
CA SER A 71 7.80 0.72 0.63
C SER A 71 6.54 0.94 -0.21
N ASN A 72 6.64 1.70 -1.30
CA ASN A 72 5.54 1.90 -2.25
C ASN A 72 5.18 0.58 -2.97
N ALA A 73 6.19 -0.19 -3.40
CA ALA A 73 5.97 -1.49 -4.05
C ALA A 73 5.29 -2.49 -3.09
N ILE A 74 5.71 -2.53 -1.83
CA ILE A 74 5.07 -3.38 -0.80
C ILE A 74 3.61 -2.95 -0.58
N GLY A 75 3.31 -1.64 -0.53
CA GLY A 75 1.94 -1.15 -0.42
C GLY A 75 1.07 -1.62 -1.57
N LEU A 76 1.55 -1.47 -2.81
CA LEU A 76 0.86 -1.96 -4.00
C LEU A 76 0.70 -3.49 -4.00
N TRP A 77 1.72 -4.23 -3.55
CA TRP A 77 1.64 -5.68 -3.44
C TRP A 77 0.53 -6.11 -2.48
N HIS A 78 0.40 -5.47 -1.31
CA HIS A 78 -0.70 -5.76 -0.38
C HIS A 78 -2.08 -5.55 -1.00
N GLN A 79 -2.28 -4.44 -1.72
CA GLN A 79 -3.55 -4.17 -2.42
C GLN A 79 -3.87 -5.27 -3.43
N LYS A 80 -2.88 -5.65 -4.25
CA LYS A 80 -3.03 -6.69 -5.28
C LYS A 80 -3.28 -8.07 -4.68
N VAL A 81 -2.58 -8.44 -3.64
CA VAL A 81 -2.78 -9.73 -2.94
C VAL A 81 -4.18 -9.81 -2.36
N LEU A 82 -4.67 -8.76 -1.70
CA LEU A 82 -6.04 -8.70 -1.21
C LEU A 82 -7.06 -8.79 -2.36
N GLY A 83 -6.76 -8.17 -3.50
CA GLY A 83 -7.56 -8.24 -4.72
C GLY A 83 -7.62 -9.63 -5.38
N LEU A 84 -6.76 -10.58 -4.99
CA LEU A 84 -6.86 -11.98 -5.43
C LEU A 84 -8.03 -12.72 -4.79
N SER A 85 -8.59 -12.20 -3.69
CA SER A 85 -9.76 -12.77 -3.06
C SER A 85 -10.96 -12.75 -4.02
N PRO A 86 -11.68 -13.86 -4.20
CA PRO A 86 -12.88 -13.87 -5.04
C PRO A 86 -14.01 -12.99 -4.51
N ARG A 87 -13.90 -12.54 -3.27
CA ARG A 87 -14.86 -11.63 -2.63
C ARG A 87 -14.55 -10.15 -2.83
N LEU A 88 -13.38 -9.81 -3.38
CA LEU A 88 -12.91 -8.44 -3.57
C LEU A 88 -12.62 -8.16 -5.04
N THR A 89 -12.73 -6.91 -5.42
CA THR A 89 -12.34 -6.39 -6.73
C THR A 89 -11.35 -5.24 -6.52
N GLU A 90 -10.18 -5.34 -7.11
CA GLU A 90 -9.21 -4.26 -7.16
C GLU A 90 -9.72 -3.16 -8.11
N LEU A 91 -9.69 -1.91 -7.67
CA LEU A 91 -10.14 -0.77 -8.46
C LEU A 91 -8.99 -0.04 -9.15
N GLY A 92 -7.77 -0.24 -8.68
CA GLY A 92 -6.58 0.44 -9.19
C GLY A 92 -6.60 1.96 -8.95
N SER A 93 -5.57 2.64 -9.42
CA SER A 93 -5.39 4.09 -9.24
C SER A 93 -6.48 4.96 -9.90
N ASN A 94 -7.23 4.42 -10.87
CA ASN A 94 -8.29 5.13 -11.60
C ASN A 94 -9.71 4.74 -11.16
N GLY A 95 -9.83 3.85 -10.18
CA GLY A 95 -11.08 3.16 -9.84
C GLY A 95 -11.95 3.80 -8.77
N GLY A 96 -12.08 5.12 -8.73
CA GLY A 96 -13.07 5.77 -7.85
C GLY A 96 -12.58 6.12 -6.44
N GLY A 97 -11.27 6.25 -6.27
CA GLY A 97 -10.69 6.88 -5.06
C GLY A 97 -10.37 5.93 -3.91
N VAL A 98 -10.62 4.62 -4.03
CA VAL A 98 -10.22 3.58 -3.06
C VAL A 98 -9.57 2.39 -3.76
N ASP A 99 -8.85 1.58 -3.01
CA ASP A 99 -8.05 0.49 -3.55
C ASP A 99 -8.87 -0.74 -3.94
N LEU A 100 -9.84 -1.11 -3.10
CA LEU A 100 -10.65 -2.31 -3.27
C LEU A 100 -12.13 -2.03 -2.96
N ARG A 101 -13.00 -2.88 -3.52
CA ARG A 101 -14.40 -3.01 -3.12
C ARG A 101 -14.79 -4.48 -3.02
N THR A 102 -15.94 -4.78 -2.41
CA THR A 102 -16.53 -6.12 -2.52
C THR A 102 -16.86 -6.43 -3.99
N ALA A 103 -16.69 -7.69 -4.39
CA ALA A 103 -17.08 -8.14 -5.71
C ALA A 103 -18.60 -7.94 -5.95
N PRO A 104 -19.06 -7.79 -7.20
CA PRO A 104 -20.48 -7.63 -7.49
C PRO A 104 -21.33 -8.71 -6.84
N GLY A 105 -22.38 -8.31 -6.14
CA GLY A 105 -23.28 -9.21 -5.40
C GLY A 105 -22.75 -9.75 -4.07
N VAL A 106 -21.50 -9.44 -3.70
CA VAL A 106 -20.93 -9.81 -2.41
C VAL A 106 -21.20 -8.71 -1.37
N LEU A 107 -21.84 -9.12 -0.28
CA LEU A 107 -22.11 -8.25 0.85
C LEU A 107 -21.21 -8.62 2.04
N LEU A 108 -20.92 -7.63 2.87
CA LEU A 108 -20.23 -7.84 4.14
C LEU A 108 -21.21 -8.46 5.14
N PRO A 109 -20.92 -9.63 5.74
CA PRO A 109 -21.89 -10.39 6.55
C PRO A 109 -22.45 -9.60 7.72
N MET A 110 -21.63 -8.79 8.38
CA MET A 110 -22.03 -8.00 9.54
C MET A 110 -23.02 -6.87 9.19
N TRP A 111 -22.91 -6.31 7.99
CA TRP A 111 -23.64 -5.10 7.60
C TRP A 111 -24.69 -5.36 6.52
N GLU A 112 -24.66 -6.54 5.90
CA GLU A 112 -25.46 -6.86 4.70
C GLU A 112 -25.39 -5.79 3.61
N LYS A 113 -24.21 -5.18 3.48
CA LYS A 113 -23.91 -4.07 2.56
C LYS A 113 -22.62 -4.32 1.79
N PRO A 114 -22.45 -3.70 0.61
CA PRO A 114 -21.17 -3.70 -0.07
C PRO A 114 -20.12 -2.94 0.74
N GLY A 115 -18.86 -3.27 0.54
CA GLY A 115 -17.72 -2.64 1.23
C GLY A 115 -16.77 -1.93 0.27
N TYR A 116 -16.21 -0.81 0.71
CA TYR A 116 -15.11 -0.08 0.08
C TYR A 116 -13.92 -0.05 1.02
N PHE A 117 -12.71 -0.26 0.50
CA PHE A 117 -11.52 -0.43 1.31
C PHE A 117 -10.38 0.44 0.78
N GLU A 118 -9.89 1.32 1.63
CA GLU A 118 -8.62 2.01 1.46
C GLU A 118 -7.55 1.22 2.19
N VAL A 119 -6.53 0.75 1.50
CA VAL A 119 -5.48 -0.10 2.07
C VAL A 119 -4.23 0.71 2.34
N LYS A 120 -3.76 0.67 3.56
CA LYS A 120 -2.50 1.27 3.98
C LYS A 120 -1.54 0.20 4.46
N ASN A 121 -0.28 0.28 4.02
CA ASN A 121 0.74 -0.67 4.44
C ASN A 121 0.92 -0.70 5.95
N ARG A 122 0.88 0.46 6.61
CA ARG A 122 1.13 0.62 8.05
C ARG A 122 0.14 1.61 8.66
N PHE A 123 -0.05 1.51 9.98
CA PHE A 123 -0.94 2.36 10.77
C PHE A 123 -0.62 3.87 10.71
N ASN A 124 0.63 4.26 10.44
CA ASN A 124 1.10 5.64 10.42
C ASN A 124 1.41 6.19 9.02
N THR A 125 0.79 5.64 7.97
CA THR A 125 1.03 6.07 6.58
C THR A 125 0.15 7.22 6.13
N ILE A 126 -0.91 7.55 6.86
CA ILE A 126 -1.71 8.75 6.61
C ILE A 126 -1.09 9.89 7.43
N LYS A 127 -0.74 10.98 6.76
CA LYS A 127 -0.30 12.19 7.44
C LYS A 127 -1.48 12.81 8.18
N ALA A 128 -1.25 13.44 9.31
CA ALA A 128 -2.30 14.12 10.07
C ALA A 128 -3.05 15.18 9.24
N SER A 129 -2.37 15.84 8.31
CA SER A 129 -2.99 16.77 7.35
C SER A 129 -3.99 16.11 6.40
N ASP A 130 -3.79 14.85 6.07
CA ASP A 130 -4.54 14.13 5.03
C ASP A 130 -5.63 13.22 5.63
N GLU A 131 -5.67 13.09 6.96
CA GLU A 131 -6.58 12.19 7.67
C GLU A 131 -8.04 12.56 7.42
N LYS A 132 -8.35 13.86 7.48
CA LYS A 132 -9.70 14.37 7.20
C LYS A 132 -10.13 14.09 5.77
N ASP A 133 -9.27 14.26 4.79
CA ASP A 133 -9.58 14.04 3.38
C ASP A 133 -9.85 12.56 3.09
N VAL A 134 -9.07 11.66 3.71
CA VAL A 134 -9.30 10.22 3.61
C VAL A 134 -10.64 9.85 4.25
N TRP A 135 -10.96 10.41 5.40
CA TRP A 135 -12.24 10.17 6.10
C TRP A 135 -13.43 10.69 5.29
N ASP A 136 -13.37 11.94 4.80
CA ASP A 136 -14.43 12.55 3.99
C ASP A 136 -14.69 11.74 2.72
N LYS A 137 -13.62 11.26 2.06
CA LYS A 137 -13.70 10.39 0.89
C LYS A 137 -14.40 9.07 1.21
N LEU A 138 -14.00 8.39 2.26
CA LEU A 138 -14.59 7.11 2.66
C LEU A 138 -16.05 7.26 3.09
N LYS A 139 -16.37 8.31 3.82
CA LYS A 139 -17.74 8.66 4.20
C LYS A 139 -18.61 8.93 2.97
N PHE A 140 -18.13 9.72 2.02
CA PHE A 140 -18.85 10.01 0.79
C PHE A 140 -19.16 8.73 0.00
N LEU A 141 -18.18 7.84 -0.16
CA LEU A 141 -18.37 6.57 -0.87
C LEU A 141 -19.39 5.68 -0.16
N ALA A 142 -19.33 5.57 1.16
CA ALA A 142 -20.28 4.81 1.95
C ALA A 142 -21.71 5.34 1.78
N GLN A 143 -21.90 6.64 1.90
CA GLN A 143 -23.21 7.28 1.81
C GLN A 143 -23.79 7.21 0.39
N SER A 144 -22.99 7.53 -0.63
CA SER A 144 -23.45 7.57 -2.02
C SER A 144 -23.80 6.18 -2.58
N ASN A 145 -23.25 5.12 -2.03
CA ASN A 145 -23.43 3.75 -2.53
C ASN A 145 -24.21 2.84 -1.58
N GLY A 146 -24.75 3.36 -0.46
CA GLY A 146 -25.40 2.53 0.54
C GLY A 146 -24.48 1.45 1.10
N ALA A 147 -23.19 1.75 1.24
CA ALA A 147 -22.11 0.82 1.55
C ALA A 147 -21.51 1.08 2.94
N VAL A 148 -20.53 0.26 3.30
CA VAL A 148 -19.63 0.49 4.44
C VAL A 148 -18.22 0.70 3.89
N SER A 149 -17.47 1.63 4.49
CA SER A 149 -16.09 1.89 4.10
C SER A 149 -15.12 1.57 5.22
N TYR A 150 -13.97 1.03 4.86
CA TYR A 150 -12.91 0.64 5.78
C TYR A 150 -11.58 1.27 5.40
N LEU A 151 -10.85 1.68 6.44
CA LEU A 151 -9.41 1.90 6.36
C LEU A 151 -8.71 0.64 6.85
N VAL A 152 -8.10 -0.09 5.92
CA VAL A 152 -7.36 -1.33 6.21
C VAL A 152 -5.89 -1.00 6.45
N GLN A 153 -5.39 -1.32 7.63
CA GLN A 153 -3.98 -1.18 7.98
C GLN A 153 -3.35 -2.57 8.08
N VAL A 154 -2.54 -2.93 7.09
CA VAL A 154 -1.95 -4.29 7.00
C VAL A 154 -1.02 -4.56 8.19
N ILE A 155 -0.23 -3.56 8.58
CA ILE A 155 0.60 -3.60 9.78
C ILE A 155 -0.04 -2.66 10.82
N PRO A 156 -0.72 -3.21 11.84
CA PRO A 156 -1.38 -2.41 12.87
C PRO A 156 -0.38 -1.72 13.80
N GLY A 157 -0.86 -0.73 14.56
CA GLY A 157 -0.06 -0.03 15.56
C GLY A 157 0.22 -0.86 16.82
N ALA A 158 -0.66 -1.82 17.12
CA ALA A 158 -0.47 -2.84 18.13
C ALA A 158 -0.09 -4.17 17.49
N ARG A 159 0.44 -5.13 18.28
CA ARG A 159 0.78 -6.47 17.77
C ARG A 159 -0.44 -7.36 17.52
N GLU A 160 -1.62 -6.88 17.85
CA GLU A 160 -2.88 -7.59 17.71
C GLU A 160 -3.75 -6.96 16.63
N PRO A 161 -4.50 -7.77 15.86
CA PRO A 161 -5.51 -7.25 14.96
C PRO A 161 -6.58 -6.48 15.74
N TYR A 162 -7.12 -5.44 15.15
CA TYR A 162 -8.24 -4.72 15.71
C TYR A 162 -9.23 -4.31 14.63
N ASP A 163 -10.50 -4.20 15.02
CA ASP A 163 -11.57 -3.59 14.25
C ASP A 163 -12.27 -2.58 15.16
N ARG A 164 -12.34 -1.33 14.73
CA ARG A 164 -12.92 -0.24 15.49
C ARG A 164 -13.47 0.85 14.58
N PRO A 165 -14.52 1.56 15.02
CA PRO A 165 -14.95 2.77 14.33
C PRO A 165 -13.81 3.80 14.23
N TRP A 166 -13.77 4.50 13.14
CA TRP A 166 -12.79 5.55 12.88
C TRP A 166 -13.49 6.89 12.72
#